data_117119e9c1afe1dfc8a695eb916c00b5
#
_entry.id   117119e9c1afe1dfc8a695eb916c00b5
#
_cell.length_a   1.000
_cell.length_b   1.000
_cell.length_c   1.000
_cell.angle_alpha   90.00
_cell.angle_beta   90.00
_cell.angle_gamma   90.00
#
_symmetry.space_group_name_H-M   'P 1'
#
loop_
_entity.id
_entity.type
_entity.pdbx_description
1 polymer ?
#
loop_
_entity_poly.entity_id
_entity_poly.type
_entity_poly.pdbx_seq_one_letter_code
_entity_poly.pdbx_strand_id
1 'polypeptide(L)'
;MKAIQGDLIKLAVDGQFDVIVHGCNCFCTMGAGIAKAVKDEFPEAYAADLSTIKGSREKLGTFSEAVIIRNGHKIVVINAYSQFHWRGKGNKADYNSLKAIFSQIKKKYTGKRIGYPLIGAGLAGGDWIIISQIIEKALQGENHTLVKLTP
;
A
#
# COMPACT_ATOMS: atom_id res chain seq x y z
N MET A 1 -0.94 1.99 17.15
CA MET A 1 -0.44 2.33 15.79
C MET A 1 0.39 3.59 15.87
N LYS A 2 1.64 3.50 15.46
CA LYS A 2 2.48 4.68 15.31
C LYS A 2 2.03 5.50 14.10
N ALA A 3 1.88 6.80 14.23
CA ALA A 3 1.46 7.69 13.17
C ALA A 3 2.35 8.93 13.14
N ILE A 4 2.79 9.32 11.96
CA ILE A 4 3.57 10.54 11.74
C ILE A 4 2.99 11.33 10.58
N GLN A 5 3.31 12.63 10.54
CA GLN A 5 3.02 13.47 9.40
C GLN A 5 4.24 13.50 8.49
N GLY A 6 4.03 13.39 7.18
CA GLY A 6 5.11 13.45 6.21
C GLY A 6 4.69 12.93 4.84
N ASP A 7 5.66 12.86 3.95
CA ASP A 7 5.52 12.27 2.61
C ASP A 7 6.10 10.86 2.64
N LEU A 8 5.25 9.85 2.50
CA LEU A 8 5.65 8.44 2.57
C LEU A 8 6.74 8.10 1.54
N ILE A 9 6.60 8.61 0.33
CA ILE A 9 7.55 8.31 -0.75
C ILE A 9 8.91 8.93 -0.44
N LYS A 10 8.93 10.18 0.00
CA LYS A 10 10.14 10.88 0.38
C LYS A 10 10.85 10.21 1.55
N LEU A 11 10.10 9.80 2.56
CA LEU A 11 10.65 9.09 3.71
C LEU A 11 11.25 7.75 3.31
N ALA A 12 10.62 7.03 2.37
CA ALA A 12 11.17 5.79 1.84
C ALA A 12 12.48 6.03 1.10
N VAL A 13 12.54 7.03 0.22
CA VAL A 13 13.75 7.40 -0.51
C VAL A 13 14.87 7.80 0.46
N ASP A 14 14.54 8.44 1.56
CA ASP A 14 15.49 8.84 2.61
C ASP A 14 15.93 7.66 3.51
N GLY A 15 15.42 6.44 3.28
CA GLY A 15 15.81 5.25 4.02
C GLY A 15 15.09 5.03 5.34
N GLN A 16 13.96 5.68 5.56
CA GLN A 16 13.18 5.55 6.80
C GLN A 16 12.33 4.27 6.82
N PHE A 17 12.04 3.68 5.67
CA PHE A 17 11.25 2.45 5.55
C PHE A 17 11.95 1.44 4.65
N ASP A 18 11.81 0.16 5.00
CA ASP A 18 12.26 -0.97 4.17
C ASP A 18 11.18 -1.40 3.19
N VAL A 19 9.92 -1.25 3.60
CA VAL A 19 8.73 -1.66 2.83
C VAL A 19 7.70 -0.55 2.93
N ILE A 20 7.16 -0.14 1.79
CA ILE A 20 5.99 0.74 1.76
C ILE A 20 4.84 0.06 1.04
N VAL A 21 3.63 0.29 1.55
CA VAL A 21 2.41 -0.37 1.04
C VAL A 21 1.42 0.71 0.64
N HIS A 22 0.88 0.61 -0.57
CA HIS A 22 -0.22 1.46 -1.00
C HIS A 22 -1.33 0.64 -1.64
N GLY A 23 -2.56 1.16 -1.61
CA GLY A 23 -3.72 0.47 -2.17
C GLY A 23 -3.85 0.71 -3.66
N CYS A 24 -4.18 -0.35 -4.39
CA CYS A 24 -4.39 -0.31 -5.83
C CYS A 24 -5.72 -0.96 -6.21
N ASN A 25 -6.27 -0.55 -7.35
CA ASN A 25 -7.34 -1.28 -8.01
C ASN A 25 -6.77 -2.44 -8.84
N CYS A 26 -7.64 -3.28 -9.37
CA CYS A 26 -7.23 -4.46 -10.15
C CYS A 26 -7.06 -4.19 -11.65
N PHE A 27 -7.05 -2.93 -12.10
CA PHE A 27 -7.08 -2.55 -13.52
C PHE A 27 -5.79 -1.90 -14.02
N CYS A 28 -4.70 -1.95 -13.24
CA CYS A 28 -3.38 -1.45 -13.63
C CYS A 28 -3.39 0.04 -14.01
N THR A 29 -4.09 0.89 -13.27
CA THR A 29 -4.21 2.31 -13.65
C THR A 29 -3.25 3.24 -12.90
N MET A 30 -3.10 3.10 -11.59
CA MET A 30 -2.23 3.97 -10.76
C MET A 30 -2.32 5.45 -11.17
N GLY A 31 -3.55 5.94 -11.41
CA GLY A 31 -3.78 7.22 -12.08
C GLY A 31 -4.10 8.39 -11.18
N ALA A 32 -4.26 8.18 -9.87
CA ALA A 32 -4.67 9.25 -8.94
C ALA A 32 -4.11 9.01 -7.54
N GLY A 33 -4.05 10.08 -6.74
CA GLY A 33 -3.65 10.02 -5.33
C GLY A 33 -2.26 9.46 -5.12
N ILE A 34 -2.10 8.69 -4.06
CA ILE A 34 -0.81 8.08 -3.70
C ILE A 34 -0.30 7.13 -4.79
N ALA A 35 -1.18 6.42 -5.48
CA ALA A 35 -0.77 5.50 -6.54
C ALA A 35 -0.08 6.24 -7.69
N LYS A 36 -0.59 7.42 -8.07
CA LYS A 36 0.06 8.26 -9.08
C LYS A 36 1.43 8.73 -8.61
N ALA A 37 1.56 9.15 -7.36
CA ALA A 37 2.83 9.59 -6.80
C ALA A 37 3.85 8.44 -6.76
N VAL A 38 3.41 7.22 -6.41
CA VAL A 38 4.24 6.01 -6.44
C VAL A 38 4.71 5.73 -7.86
N LYS A 39 3.81 5.76 -8.83
CA LYS A 39 4.15 5.55 -10.24
C LYS A 39 5.19 6.55 -10.74
N ASP A 40 5.04 7.82 -10.38
CA ASP A 40 5.93 8.89 -10.84
C ASP A 40 7.35 8.75 -10.24
N GLU A 41 7.46 8.43 -8.95
CA GLU A 41 8.77 8.27 -8.29
C GLU A 41 9.37 6.88 -8.50
N PHE A 42 8.54 5.86 -8.52
CA PHE A 42 8.95 4.45 -8.65
C PHE A 42 8.31 3.81 -9.87
N PRO A 43 8.79 4.12 -11.10
CA PRO A 43 8.24 3.49 -12.30
C PRO A 43 8.35 1.97 -12.28
N GLU A 44 9.30 1.41 -11.53
CA GLU A 44 9.44 -0.02 -11.32
C GLU A 44 8.20 -0.63 -10.64
N ALA A 45 7.57 0.12 -9.73
CA ALA A 45 6.33 -0.33 -9.07
C ALA A 45 5.16 -0.37 -10.07
N TYR A 46 5.08 0.60 -10.97
CA TYR A 46 4.08 0.58 -12.02
C TYR A 46 4.31 -0.56 -13.01
N ALA A 47 5.58 -0.84 -13.36
CA ALA A 47 5.92 -1.98 -14.20
C ALA A 47 5.49 -3.31 -13.55
N ALA A 48 5.67 -3.45 -12.25
CA ALA A 48 5.20 -4.63 -11.51
C ALA A 48 3.67 -4.76 -11.57
N ASP A 49 2.93 -3.65 -11.45
CA ASP A 49 1.47 -3.64 -11.58
C ASP A 49 1.04 -4.04 -13.00
N LEU A 50 1.69 -3.49 -14.03
CA LEU A 50 1.40 -3.82 -15.43
C LEU A 50 1.68 -5.29 -15.79
N SER A 51 2.51 -5.97 -15.02
CA SER A 51 2.81 -7.39 -15.23
C SER A 51 1.73 -8.33 -14.70
N THR A 52 0.74 -7.80 -13.97
CA THR A 52 -0.40 -8.56 -13.47
C THR A 52 -1.53 -8.60 -14.51
N ILE A 53 -2.52 -9.47 -14.28
CA ILE A 53 -3.65 -9.61 -15.21
C ILE A 53 -4.67 -8.51 -14.96
N LYS A 54 -4.76 -7.55 -15.86
CA LYS A 54 -5.68 -6.42 -15.79
C LYS A 54 -7.13 -6.89 -15.67
N GLY A 55 -7.83 -6.39 -14.65
CA GLY A 55 -9.25 -6.66 -14.45
C GLY A 55 -9.59 -8.02 -13.87
N SER A 56 -8.61 -8.82 -13.48
CA SER A 56 -8.85 -10.10 -12.83
C SER A 56 -9.30 -9.91 -11.39
N ARG A 57 -10.43 -10.50 -11.02
CA ARG A 57 -10.92 -10.48 -9.63
C ARG A 57 -10.04 -11.31 -8.69
N GLU A 58 -9.29 -12.25 -9.23
CA GLU A 58 -8.37 -13.07 -8.44
C GLU A 58 -7.21 -12.26 -7.86
N LYS A 59 -6.94 -11.07 -8.41
CA LYS A 59 -5.94 -10.15 -7.84
C LYS A 59 -6.37 -9.61 -6.47
N LEU A 60 -7.67 -9.45 -6.26
CA LEU A 60 -8.21 -8.86 -5.03
C LEU A 60 -7.74 -9.66 -3.82
N GLY A 61 -7.12 -8.99 -2.84
CA GLY A 61 -6.55 -9.65 -1.67
C GLY A 61 -5.12 -10.16 -1.86
N THR A 62 -4.52 -9.88 -3.02
CA THR A 62 -3.10 -10.16 -3.31
C THR A 62 -2.34 -8.86 -3.49
N PHE A 63 -1.04 -8.94 -3.77
CA PHE A 63 -0.23 -7.78 -4.09
C PHE A 63 0.84 -8.13 -5.11
N SER A 64 1.26 -7.14 -5.89
CA SER A 64 2.52 -7.16 -6.63
C SER A 64 3.54 -6.30 -5.90
N GLU A 65 4.81 -6.50 -6.21
CA GLU A 65 5.86 -5.75 -5.53
C GLU A 65 7.04 -5.48 -6.46
N ALA A 66 7.75 -4.39 -6.16
CA ALA A 66 9.00 -4.05 -6.83
C ALA A 66 10.07 -3.82 -5.78
N VAL A 67 11.28 -4.35 -6.03
CA VAL A 67 12.45 -4.09 -5.21
C VAL A 67 13.26 -3.01 -5.90
N ILE A 68 13.49 -1.92 -5.20
CA ILE A 68 14.03 -0.68 -5.76
C ILE A 68 15.21 -0.23 -4.92
N ILE A 69 16.23 0.38 -5.56
CA ILE A 69 17.33 1.01 -4.85
C ILE A 69 17.30 2.50 -5.15
N ARG A 70 17.28 3.33 -4.10
CA ARG A 70 17.37 4.79 -4.19
C ARG A 70 18.32 5.30 -3.11
N ASN A 71 19.28 6.13 -3.48
CA ASN A 71 20.28 6.69 -2.55
C ASN A 71 20.98 5.60 -1.73
N GLY A 72 21.23 4.43 -2.32
CA GLY A 72 21.83 3.29 -1.63
C GLY A 72 20.89 2.52 -0.71
N HIS A 73 19.63 2.89 -0.61
CA HIS A 73 18.64 2.19 0.21
C HIS A 73 17.82 1.22 -0.63
N LYS A 74 17.64 0.01 -0.11
CA LYS A 74 16.72 -0.98 -0.69
C LYS A 74 15.32 -0.71 -0.18
N ILE A 75 14.38 -0.52 -1.08
CA ILE A 75 12.98 -0.27 -0.79
C ILE A 75 12.13 -1.32 -1.50
N VAL A 76 11.21 -1.95 -0.78
CA VAL A 76 10.18 -2.79 -1.39
C VAL A 76 8.90 -1.97 -1.46
N VAL A 77 8.36 -1.78 -2.66
CA VAL A 77 7.08 -1.11 -2.86
C VAL A 77 6.02 -2.16 -3.15
N ILE A 78 5.00 -2.21 -2.31
CA ILE A 78 3.89 -3.16 -2.42
C ILE A 78 2.68 -2.47 -3.00
N ASN A 79 2.21 -2.97 -4.14
CA ASN A 79 0.94 -2.59 -4.76
C ASN A 79 -0.13 -3.54 -4.23
N ALA A 80 -0.86 -3.13 -3.22
CA ALA A 80 -1.85 -3.97 -2.54
C ALA A 80 -3.19 -3.85 -3.25
N TYR A 81 -3.70 -4.96 -3.78
CA TYR A 81 -4.98 -4.97 -4.49
C TYR A 81 -6.13 -5.02 -3.49
N SER A 82 -6.42 -3.86 -2.93
CA SER A 82 -7.37 -3.66 -1.84
C SER A 82 -8.77 -3.24 -2.32
N GLN A 83 -8.92 -2.98 -3.61
CA GLN A 83 -10.21 -2.64 -4.23
C GLN A 83 -10.24 -3.17 -5.66
N PHE A 84 -11.43 -3.55 -6.12
CA PHE A 84 -11.54 -4.09 -7.49
C PHE A 84 -11.44 -2.96 -8.52
N HIS A 85 -12.28 -1.93 -8.39
CA HIS A 85 -12.39 -0.84 -9.34
C HIS A 85 -12.23 0.51 -8.63
N TRP A 86 -11.84 1.54 -9.38
CA TRP A 86 -11.69 2.92 -8.85
C TRP A 86 -12.95 3.77 -8.98
N ARG A 87 -13.89 3.38 -9.83
CA ARG A 87 -15.11 4.13 -10.11
C ARG A 87 -16.21 3.78 -9.12
N GLY A 88 -17.19 4.69 -9.02
CA GLY A 88 -18.38 4.50 -8.20
C GLY A 88 -18.37 5.38 -6.95
N LYS A 89 -19.49 5.39 -6.27
CA LYS A 89 -19.69 6.13 -5.02
C LYS A 89 -19.55 5.18 -3.83
N GLY A 90 -19.26 5.76 -2.67
CA GLY A 90 -19.16 5.00 -1.43
C GLY A 90 -17.85 4.26 -1.27
N ASN A 91 -17.86 3.29 -0.39
CA ASN A 91 -16.69 2.49 -0.06
C ASN A 91 -16.38 1.49 -1.17
N LYS A 92 -15.18 1.61 -1.75
CA LYS A 92 -14.64 0.66 -2.74
C LYS A 92 -13.58 -0.25 -2.13
N ALA A 93 -13.11 0.05 -0.92
CA ALA A 93 -12.13 -0.77 -0.22
C ALA A 93 -12.75 -2.11 0.22
N ASP A 94 -12.03 -3.19 -0.02
CA ASP A 94 -12.44 -4.53 0.40
C ASP A 94 -11.71 -4.90 1.70
N TYR A 95 -12.43 -4.93 2.81
CA TYR A 95 -11.85 -5.17 4.13
C TYR A 95 -11.24 -6.58 4.26
N ASN A 96 -11.89 -7.59 3.68
CA ASN A 96 -11.34 -8.95 3.69
C ASN A 96 -10.04 -9.04 2.90
N SER A 97 -9.96 -8.33 1.78
CA SER A 97 -8.73 -8.24 0.98
C SER A 97 -7.61 -7.57 1.75
N LEU A 98 -7.88 -6.47 2.44
CA LEU A 98 -6.90 -5.80 3.28
C LEU A 98 -6.36 -6.71 4.38
N LYS A 99 -7.25 -7.49 5.00
CA LYS A 99 -6.87 -8.47 6.02
C LYS A 99 -5.92 -9.54 5.45
N ALA A 100 -6.26 -10.10 4.29
CA ALA A 100 -5.44 -11.10 3.61
C ALA A 100 -4.08 -10.53 3.21
N ILE A 101 -4.05 -9.33 2.66
CA ILE A 101 -2.83 -8.63 2.23
C ILE A 101 -1.87 -8.43 3.40
N PHE A 102 -2.33 -7.82 4.48
CA PHE A 102 -1.46 -7.51 5.63
C PHE A 102 -1.01 -8.76 6.37
N SER A 103 -1.80 -9.83 6.39
CA SER A 103 -1.37 -11.12 6.92
C SER A 103 -0.18 -11.69 6.13
N GLN A 104 -0.19 -11.57 4.80
CA GLN A 104 0.91 -12.01 3.94
C GLN A 104 2.13 -11.10 4.07
N ILE A 105 1.93 -9.79 4.20
CA ILE A 105 3.00 -8.83 4.43
C ILE A 105 3.75 -9.16 5.72
N LYS A 106 3.03 -9.47 6.80
CA LYS A 106 3.66 -9.88 8.06
C LYS A 106 4.55 -11.10 7.86
N LYS A 107 4.07 -12.12 7.17
CA LYS A 107 4.83 -13.35 6.93
C LYS A 107 6.10 -13.09 6.13
N LYS A 108 6.00 -12.28 5.09
CA LYS A 108 7.10 -12.06 4.15
C LYS A 108 8.11 -11.05 4.65
N TYR A 109 7.66 -10.04 5.38
CA TYR A 109 8.47 -8.88 5.76
C TYR A 109 8.57 -8.67 7.28
N THR A 110 8.46 -9.74 8.06
CA THR A 110 8.65 -9.65 9.51
C THR A 110 10.01 -9.05 9.85
N GLY A 111 10.03 -8.17 10.85
CA GLY A 111 11.25 -7.48 11.28
C GLY A 111 11.63 -6.27 10.44
N LYS A 112 10.92 -5.99 9.36
CA LYS A 112 11.17 -4.83 8.49
C LYS A 112 10.39 -3.61 8.95
N ARG A 113 10.90 -2.40 8.60
CA ARG A 113 10.22 -1.14 8.86
C ARG A 113 9.19 -0.90 7.75
N ILE A 114 7.91 -0.97 8.10
CA ILE A 114 6.80 -0.92 7.17
C ILE A 114 6.09 0.42 7.29
N GLY A 115 5.92 1.12 6.17
CA GLY A 115 5.18 2.38 6.13
C GLY A 115 3.98 2.28 5.19
N TYR A 116 2.90 3.00 5.51
CA TYR A 116 1.69 3.02 4.67
C TYR A 116 0.92 4.33 4.90
N PRO A 117 0.14 4.77 3.88
CA PRO A 117 -0.73 5.92 4.02
C PRO A 117 -2.08 5.49 4.64
N LEU A 118 -3.09 6.36 4.60
CA LEU A 118 -4.48 6.00 4.94
C LEU A 118 -5.06 5.05 3.88
N ILE A 119 -4.44 3.87 3.78
CA ILE A 119 -4.77 2.87 2.76
C ILE A 119 -6.24 2.47 2.84
N GLY A 120 -6.92 2.49 1.68
CA GLY A 120 -8.32 2.15 1.58
C GLY A 120 -9.28 3.23 2.07
N ALA A 121 -8.82 4.27 2.75
CA ALA A 121 -9.67 5.31 3.35
C ALA A 121 -9.58 6.67 2.65
N GLY A 122 -8.72 6.81 1.65
CA GLY A 122 -8.67 8.02 0.83
C GLY A 122 -9.73 7.98 -0.28
N LEU A 123 -9.29 7.96 -1.54
CA LEU A 123 -10.18 7.90 -2.70
C LEU A 123 -11.08 6.65 -2.72
N ALA A 124 -10.63 5.56 -2.10
CA ALA A 124 -11.42 4.32 -2.02
C ALA A 124 -12.64 4.44 -1.09
N GLY A 125 -12.65 5.40 -0.17
CA GLY A 125 -13.80 5.70 0.67
C GLY A 125 -14.07 4.74 1.83
N GLY A 126 -13.10 3.91 2.19
CA GLY A 126 -13.23 3.00 3.33
C GLY A 126 -13.18 3.70 4.67
N ASP A 127 -13.66 3.04 5.71
CA ASP A 127 -13.65 3.55 7.09
C ASP A 127 -12.29 3.25 7.72
N TRP A 128 -11.52 4.30 8.03
CA TRP A 128 -10.19 4.16 8.61
C TRP A 128 -10.21 3.49 9.98
N ILE A 129 -11.26 3.68 10.77
CA ILE A 129 -11.39 3.01 12.08
C ILE A 129 -11.36 1.49 11.89
N ILE A 130 -12.11 0.98 10.91
CA ILE A 130 -12.14 -0.45 10.58
C ILE A 130 -10.79 -0.90 10.02
N ILE A 131 -10.24 -0.15 9.06
CA ILE A 131 -9.00 -0.51 8.39
C ILE A 131 -7.83 -0.49 9.36
N SER A 132 -7.74 0.52 10.24
CA SER A 132 -6.68 0.60 11.24
C SER A 132 -6.68 -0.61 12.17
N GLN A 133 -7.84 -1.10 12.57
CA GLN A 133 -7.96 -2.29 13.40
C GLN A 133 -7.48 -3.54 12.66
N ILE A 134 -7.78 -3.65 11.38
CA ILE A 134 -7.30 -4.75 10.52
C ILE A 134 -5.77 -4.76 10.49
N ILE A 135 -5.16 -3.60 10.24
CA ILE A 135 -3.70 -3.46 10.14
C ILE A 135 -3.04 -3.74 11.48
N GLU A 136 -3.55 -3.17 12.57
CA GLU A 136 -3.03 -3.37 13.92
C GLU A 136 -3.00 -4.86 14.30
N LYS A 137 -4.08 -5.55 14.02
CA LYS A 137 -4.18 -6.98 14.32
C LYS A 137 -3.23 -7.80 13.44
N ALA A 138 -3.21 -7.51 12.14
CA ALA A 138 -2.37 -8.28 11.20
C ALA A 138 -0.89 -8.07 11.44
N LEU A 139 -0.46 -6.85 11.76
CA LEU A 139 0.95 -6.48 11.96
C LEU A 139 1.36 -6.44 13.44
N GLN A 140 0.61 -7.09 14.32
CA GLN A 140 0.91 -7.12 15.74
C GLN A 140 2.34 -7.59 15.99
N GLY A 141 3.11 -6.80 16.77
CA GLY A 141 4.50 -7.09 17.07
C GLY A 141 5.49 -6.60 16.02
N GLU A 142 5.03 -6.07 14.89
CA GLU A 142 5.88 -5.55 13.82
C GLU A 142 6.14 -4.05 13.98
N ASN A 143 7.19 -3.57 13.31
CA ASN A 143 7.50 -2.14 13.23
C ASN A 143 6.75 -1.55 12.03
N HIS A 144 5.64 -0.87 12.30
CA HIS A 144 4.83 -0.29 11.23
C HIS A 144 4.33 1.11 11.60
N THR A 145 4.18 1.97 10.61
CA THR A 145 3.88 3.38 10.79
C THR A 145 2.90 3.88 9.74
N LEU A 146 1.84 4.54 10.20
CA LEU A 146 0.96 5.33 9.35
C LEU A 146 1.64 6.68 9.05
N VAL A 147 1.75 7.03 7.78
CA VAL A 147 2.27 8.33 7.35
C VAL A 147 1.14 9.13 6.72
N LYS A 148 0.79 10.24 7.34
CA LYS A 148 -0.23 11.16 6.83
C LYS A 148 0.44 12.35 6.16
N LEU A 149 0.01 12.69 4.95
CA LEU A 149 0.54 13.83 4.21
C LEU A 149 0.18 15.15 4.91
N THR A 150 -1.03 15.22 5.49
CA THR A 150 -1.51 16.38 6.26
C THR A 150 -1.98 15.94 7.64
N PRO A 151 -2.05 16.88 8.59
CA PRO A 151 -2.52 16.57 9.94
C PRO A 151 -3.91 15.96 9.98
#